data_8f9e4416cd4de9c40b927f912e0f354b
#
_entry.id   8f9e4416cd4de9c40b927f912e0f354b
#
_cell.length_a   1.000
_cell.length_b   1.000
_cell.length_c   1.000
_cell.angle_alpha   90.00
_cell.angle_beta   90.00
_cell.angle_gamma   90.00
#
_symmetry.space_group_name_H-M   'P 1'
#
loop_
_entity.id
_entity.type
_entity.pdbx_description
1 polymer ?
#
loop_
_entity_poly.entity_id
_entity_poly.type
_entity_poly.pdbx_seq_one_letter_code
_entity_poly.pdbx_strand_id
1 'polypeptide(L)'
;VIKYISGGQTDSSSDFIEPTVLTDVKSESPIMSEEIFGPILPIITYDEIDEVVQLINSNPKPLGLYIFSYNRKNINFILNNTSAGGTSINDTILHYMHLNLPFGGINNSGFGRTHGEAGFKAFSNQRSILKQSRLSPMKLLYPPYNNSVKKMIKFLMKYI
;
A
#
# COMPACT_ATOMS: atom_id res chain seq x y z
N VAL A 1 -23.96 19.68 -9.08
CA VAL A 1 -25.04 18.73 -8.71
C VAL A 1 -24.61 17.37 -9.25
N ILE A 2 -24.48 16.37 -8.37
CA ILE A 2 -24.19 14.98 -8.77
C ILE A 2 -25.28 14.50 -9.72
N LYS A 3 -24.88 13.86 -10.80
CA LYS A 3 -25.80 13.29 -11.80
C LYS A 3 -25.73 11.76 -11.78
N TYR A 4 -26.87 11.14 -12.01
CA TYR A 4 -27.00 9.71 -12.24
C TYR A 4 -26.89 9.43 -13.74
N ILE A 5 -25.96 8.52 -14.13
CA ILE A 5 -25.94 7.97 -15.48
C ILE A 5 -26.87 6.75 -15.55
N SER A 6 -26.90 5.94 -14.50
CA SER A 6 -27.72 4.73 -14.40
C SER A 6 -28.03 4.44 -12.95
N GLY A 7 -29.16 3.84 -12.67
CA GLY A 7 -29.59 3.45 -11.34
C GLY A 7 -30.16 4.59 -10.50
N GLY A 8 -30.01 4.49 -9.19
CA GLY A 8 -30.44 5.49 -8.22
C GLY A 8 -31.72 5.11 -7.46
N GLN A 9 -32.35 3.99 -7.78
CA GLN A 9 -33.52 3.52 -7.05
C GLN A 9 -33.11 2.80 -5.76
N THR A 10 -33.91 3.00 -4.72
CA THR A 10 -33.69 2.35 -3.43
C THR A 10 -35.02 1.88 -2.85
N ASP A 11 -34.98 0.76 -2.13
CA ASP A 11 -36.11 0.25 -1.38
C ASP A 11 -35.66 -0.16 0.02
N SER A 12 -36.01 0.65 1.00
CA SER A 12 -35.64 0.42 2.39
C SER A 12 -36.37 -0.77 3.03
N SER A 13 -37.47 -1.25 2.44
CA SER A 13 -38.20 -2.39 2.97
C SER A 13 -37.51 -3.73 2.64
N SER A 14 -36.71 -3.76 1.58
CA SER A 14 -35.95 -4.91 1.13
C SER A 14 -34.43 -4.72 1.20
N ASP A 15 -33.96 -3.63 1.81
CA ASP A 15 -32.54 -3.23 1.86
C ASP A 15 -31.88 -3.19 0.46
N PHE A 16 -32.65 -2.79 -0.55
CA PHE A 16 -32.22 -2.77 -1.95
C PHE A 16 -31.67 -1.41 -2.35
N ILE A 17 -30.51 -1.43 -2.99
CA ILE A 17 -29.92 -0.30 -3.70
C ILE A 17 -29.61 -0.76 -5.12
N GLU A 18 -30.17 -0.08 -6.10
CA GLU A 18 -29.89 -0.37 -7.51
C GLU A 18 -28.42 -0.08 -7.85
N PRO A 19 -27.74 -0.92 -8.67
CA PRO A 19 -26.43 -0.58 -9.21
C PRO A 19 -26.43 0.79 -9.85
N THR A 20 -25.63 1.71 -9.29
CA THR A 20 -25.72 3.14 -9.59
C THR A 20 -24.38 3.69 -10.04
N VAL A 21 -24.39 4.42 -11.16
CA VAL A 21 -23.21 5.15 -11.66
C VAL A 21 -23.45 6.65 -11.53
N LEU A 22 -22.54 7.34 -10.83
CA LEU A 22 -22.60 8.77 -10.56
C LEU A 22 -21.52 9.51 -11.34
N THR A 23 -21.86 10.70 -11.87
CA THR A 23 -20.92 11.65 -12.48
C THR A 23 -21.09 13.05 -11.86
N ASP A 24 -20.20 13.95 -12.27
CA ASP A 24 -20.11 15.29 -11.69
C ASP A 24 -19.89 15.26 -10.16
N VAL A 25 -19.24 14.20 -9.67
CA VAL A 25 -18.88 14.03 -8.27
C VAL A 25 -17.66 14.90 -7.98
N LYS A 26 -17.76 15.75 -6.99
CA LYS A 26 -16.62 16.56 -6.54
C LYS A 26 -15.72 15.74 -5.61
N SER A 27 -14.43 16.01 -5.62
CA SER A 27 -13.45 15.34 -4.75
C SER A 27 -13.77 15.49 -3.25
N GLU A 28 -14.42 16.61 -2.87
CA GLU A 28 -14.81 16.91 -1.48
C GLU A 28 -16.15 16.28 -1.07
N SER A 29 -16.82 15.59 -1.98
CA SER A 29 -18.12 14.96 -1.66
C SER A 29 -17.94 13.86 -0.62
N PRO A 30 -18.86 13.67 0.34
CA PRO A 30 -18.77 12.64 1.37
C PRO A 30 -18.51 11.23 0.80
N ILE A 31 -19.11 10.91 -0.36
CA ILE A 31 -18.93 9.63 -1.04
C ILE A 31 -17.48 9.35 -1.45
N MET A 32 -16.62 10.38 -1.53
CA MET A 32 -15.21 10.25 -1.85
C MET A 32 -14.33 10.06 -0.60
N SER A 33 -14.85 10.29 0.58
CA SER A 33 -14.12 10.19 1.84
C SER A 33 -14.48 8.96 2.67
N GLU A 34 -15.58 8.29 2.35
CA GLU A 34 -16.05 7.09 3.03
C GLU A 34 -15.97 5.86 2.13
N GLU A 35 -15.75 4.69 2.72
CA GLU A 35 -15.77 3.44 1.96
C GLU A 35 -17.19 3.10 1.50
N ILE A 36 -17.36 2.91 0.20
CA ILE A 36 -18.66 2.56 -0.39
C ILE A 36 -18.89 1.05 -0.28
N PHE A 37 -19.57 0.60 0.77
CA PHE A 37 -20.02 -0.78 0.91
C PHE A 37 -21.36 -1.00 0.19
N GLY A 38 -21.40 -0.77 -1.11
CA GLY A 38 -22.63 -0.86 -1.89
C GLY A 38 -22.40 -0.77 -3.40
N PRO A 39 -23.43 -0.94 -4.20
CA PRO A 39 -23.33 -0.99 -5.64
C PRO A 39 -23.31 0.41 -6.29
N ILE A 40 -22.47 1.30 -5.79
CA ILE A 40 -22.39 2.69 -6.27
C ILE A 40 -20.97 2.96 -6.79
N LEU A 41 -20.87 3.46 -8.02
CA LEU A 41 -19.62 3.81 -8.67
C LEU A 41 -19.58 5.31 -9.00
N PRO A 42 -18.82 6.13 -8.26
CA PRO A 42 -18.54 7.50 -8.65
C PRO A 42 -17.48 7.54 -9.75
N ILE A 43 -17.73 8.33 -10.79
CA ILE A 43 -16.79 8.59 -11.89
C ILE A 43 -16.37 10.05 -11.84
N ILE A 44 -15.06 10.27 -11.83
CA ILE A 44 -14.44 11.60 -11.96
C ILE A 44 -13.68 11.60 -13.29
N THR A 45 -13.96 12.56 -14.14
CA THR A 45 -13.21 12.78 -15.37
C THR A 45 -11.96 13.61 -15.12
N TYR A 46 -10.95 13.44 -15.94
CA TYR A 46 -9.71 14.21 -15.90
C TYR A 46 -9.27 14.55 -17.33
N ASP A 47 -8.53 15.63 -17.48
CA ASP A 47 -7.93 16.02 -18.76
C ASP A 47 -6.46 15.55 -18.83
N GLU A 48 -5.72 15.69 -17.74
CA GLU A 48 -4.31 15.32 -17.67
C GLU A 48 -4.05 14.23 -16.63
N ILE A 49 -3.15 13.32 -16.95
CA ILE A 49 -2.81 12.16 -16.08
C ILE A 49 -2.25 12.58 -14.72
N ASP A 50 -1.62 13.75 -14.63
CA ASP A 50 -1.12 14.33 -13.39
C ASP A 50 -2.21 14.61 -12.38
N GLU A 51 -3.41 14.99 -12.84
CA GLU A 51 -4.59 15.22 -11.99
C GLU A 51 -5.00 13.92 -11.27
N VAL A 52 -4.93 12.79 -11.97
CA VAL A 52 -5.22 11.46 -11.40
C VAL A 52 -4.22 11.14 -10.29
N VAL A 53 -2.93 11.36 -10.52
CA VAL A 53 -1.88 11.13 -9.52
C VAL A 53 -2.06 12.05 -8.31
N GLN A 54 -2.40 13.32 -8.52
CA GLN A 54 -2.67 14.26 -7.43
C GLN A 54 -3.88 13.81 -6.62
N LEU A 55 -4.98 13.43 -7.26
CA LEU A 55 -6.18 12.94 -6.59
C LEU A 55 -5.89 11.69 -5.76
N ILE A 56 -5.16 10.70 -6.30
CA ILE A 56 -4.80 9.48 -5.57
C ILE A 56 -3.93 9.83 -4.35
N ASN A 57 -2.95 10.72 -4.52
CA ASN A 57 -2.01 11.07 -3.45
C ASN A 57 -2.58 12.00 -2.38
N SER A 58 -3.65 12.76 -2.68
CA SER A 58 -4.36 13.58 -1.70
C SER A 58 -5.24 12.76 -0.74
N ASN A 59 -5.55 11.52 -1.10
CA ASN A 59 -6.33 10.61 -0.30
C ASN A 59 -5.46 9.64 0.52
N PRO A 60 -6.00 8.99 1.57
CA PRO A 60 -5.36 7.87 2.25
C PRO A 60 -4.94 6.79 1.27
N LYS A 61 -3.82 6.11 1.56
CA LYS A 61 -3.28 5.07 0.67
C LYS A 61 -4.29 3.91 0.52
N PRO A 62 -4.72 3.59 -0.71
CA PRO A 62 -5.74 2.57 -0.93
C PRO A 62 -5.17 1.16 -0.74
N LEU A 63 -6.05 0.20 -0.42
CA LEU A 63 -5.73 -1.22 -0.39
C LEU A 63 -5.42 -1.75 -1.80
N GLY A 64 -6.20 -1.35 -2.79
CA GLY A 64 -6.04 -1.76 -4.18
C GLY A 64 -6.10 -0.57 -5.15
N LEU A 65 -5.28 -0.61 -6.19
CA LEU A 65 -5.29 0.32 -7.32
C LEU A 65 -5.48 -0.47 -8.61
N TYR A 66 -6.44 -0.09 -9.41
CA TYR A 66 -6.73 -0.73 -10.68
C TYR A 66 -6.47 0.24 -11.84
N ILE A 67 -5.61 -0.16 -12.79
CA ILE A 67 -5.22 0.68 -13.93
C ILE A 67 -5.68 -0.01 -15.21
N PHE A 68 -6.62 0.59 -15.92
CA PHE A 68 -7.07 0.12 -17.23
C PHE A 68 -6.45 0.98 -18.33
N SER A 69 -5.40 0.47 -18.97
CA SER A 69 -4.69 1.18 -20.02
C SER A 69 -3.79 0.23 -20.81
N TYR A 70 -3.60 0.50 -22.10
CA TYR A 70 -2.56 -0.11 -22.94
C TYR A 70 -1.37 0.84 -23.18
N ASN A 71 -1.45 2.09 -22.71
CA ASN A 71 -0.35 3.05 -22.79
C ASN A 71 0.67 2.80 -21.66
N ARG A 72 1.79 2.19 -22.01
CA ARG A 72 2.86 1.87 -21.05
C ARG A 72 3.43 3.10 -20.32
N LYS A 73 3.46 4.28 -20.98
CA LYS A 73 3.96 5.50 -20.34
C LYS A 73 3.04 5.92 -19.21
N ASN A 74 1.72 5.92 -19.45
CA ASN A 74 0.73 6.27 -18.43
C ASN A 74 0.72 5.24 -17.28
N ILE A 75 0.78 3.95 -17.59
CA ILE A 75 0.88 2.89 -16.57
C ILE A 75 2.09 3.13 -15.66
N ASN A 76 3.28 3.28 -16.26
CA ASN A 76 4.51 3.50 -15.50
C ASN A 76 4.48 4.81 -14.72
N PHE A 77 3.89 5.86 -15.28
CA PHE A 77 3.76 7.13 -14.60
C PHE A 77 2.91 7.00 -13.33
N ILE A 78 1.75 6.36 -13.42
CA ILE A 78 0.90 6.12 -12.24
C ILE A 78 1.63 5.24 -11.21
N LEU A 79 2.24 4.11 -11.63
CA LEU A 79 2.95 3.20 -10.74
C LEU A 79 4.11 3.87 -10.00
N ASN A 80 4.85 4.76 -10.66
CA ASN A 80 6.02 5.42 -10.08
C ASN A 80 5.67 6.61 -9.17
N ASN A 81 4.48 7.18 -9.32
CA ASN A 81 4.07 8.38 -8.62
C ASN A 81 2.93 8.17 -7.62
N THR A 82 2.46 6.92 -7.44
CA THR A 82 1.43 6.57 -6.46
C THR A 82 1.87 5.41 -5.58
N SER A 83 1.12 5.16 -4.50
CA SER A 83 1.33 4.01 -3.62
C SER A 83 -0.01 3.38 -3.27
N ALA A 84 -0.07 2.05 -3.34
CA ALA A 84 -1.23 1.25 -2.96
C ALA A 84 -0.77 -0.04 -2.26
N GLY A 85 -1.67 -0.73 -1.59
CA GLY A 85 -1.41 -2.05 -1.02
C GLY A 85 -1.05 -3.06 -2.10
N GLY A 86 -1.84 -3.13 -3.16
CA GLY A 86 -1.60 -3.90 -4.37
C GLY A 86 -2.07 -3.16 -5.61
N THR A 87 -1.59 -3.55 -6.79
CA THR A 87 -2.03 -2.96 -8.06
C THR A 87 -2.31 -4.05 -9.08
N SER A 88 -3.42 -3.93 -9.81
CA SER A 88 -3.73 -4.76 -10.97
C SER A 88 -3.85 -3.89 -12.23
N ILE A 89 -3.34 -4.40 -13.35
CA ILE A 89 -3.38 -3.70 -14.64
C ILE A 89 -4.28 -4.47 -15.57
N ASN A 90 -5.27 -3.77 -16.15
CA ASN A 90 -6.29 -4.29 -17.06
C ASN A 90 -7.12 -5.44 -16.46
N ASP A 91 -7.23 -5.48 -15.14
CA ASP A 91 -8.08 -6.39 -14.41
C ASP A 91 -8.39 -5.87 -13.00
N THR A 92 -9.36 -6.50 -12.35
CA THR A 92 -9.72 -6.24 -10.94
C THR A 92 -9.55 -7.51 -10.12
N ILE A 93 -9.32 -7.39 -8.82
CA ILE A 93 -9.33 -8.50 -7.84
C ILE A 93 -8.28 -9.60 -8.08
N LEU A 94 -7.84 -9.89 -9.31
CA LEU A 94 -6.96 -11.03 -9.62
C LEU A 94 -5.65 -11.03 -8.82
N HIS A 95 -5.11 -9.88 -8.47
CA HIS A 95 -3.94 -9.79 -7.61
C HIS A 95 -4.20 -10.33 -6.19
N TYR A 96 -5.44 -10.25 -5.69
CA TYR A 96 -5.87 -10.88 -4.44
C TYR A 96 -5.94 -12.41 -4.56
N MET A 97 -6.45 -12.90 -5.68
CA MET A 97 -6.61 -14.35 -5.91
C MET A 97 -5.29 -15.07 -6.18
N HIS A 98 -4.22 -14.34 -6.49
CA HIS A 98 -2.93 -14.92 -6.83
C HIS A 98 -2.15 -15.31 -5.58
N LEU A 99 -2.09 -16.61 -5.29
CA LEU A 99 -1.55 -17.17 -4.03
C LEU A 99 -0.07 -16.82 -3.75
N ASN A 100 0.71 -16.48 -4.77
CA ASN A 100 2.13 -16.15 -4.62
C ASN A 100 2.41 -14.63 -4.59
N LEU A 101 1.39 -13.79 -4.78
CA LEU A 101 1.54 -12.35 -4.63
C LEU A 101 1.23 -11.94 -3.19
N PRO A 102 2.08 -11.13 -2.55
CA PRO A 102 1.77 -10.57 -1.24
C PRO A 102 0.55 -9.66 -1.33
N PHE A 103 -0.46 -9.93 -0.51
CA PHE A 103 -1.66 -9.09 -0.43
C PHE A 103 -1.76 -8.40 0.92
N GLY A 104 -2.09 -7.14 0.93
CA GLY A 104 -2.28 -6.34 2.14
C GLY A 104 -2.18 -4.84 1.88
N GLY A 105 -2.69 -4.04 2.81
CA GLY A 105 -2.69 -2.59 2.73
C GLY A 105 -1.36 -1.94 3.12
N ILE A 106 -1.30 -0.63 2.99
CA ILE A 106 -0.21 0.22 3.48
C ILE A 106 -0.78 1.43 4.22
N ASN A 107 -0.13 1.87 5.29
CA ASN A 107 -0.58 2.98 6.12
C ASN A 107 -2.05 2.78 6.57
N ASN A 108 -2.96 3.67 6.17
CA ASN A 108 -4.37 3.64 6.55
C ASN A 108 -5.13 2.41 6.05
N SER A 109 -4.73 1.81 4.93
CA SER A 109 -5.38 0.62 4.39
C SER A 109 -4.90 -0.69 5.00
N GLY A 110 -3.93 -0.66 5.92
CA GLY A 110 -3.46 -1.80 6.67
C GLY A 110 -1.94 -1.90 6.78
N PHE A 111 -1.47 -2.95 7.45
CA PHE A 111 -0.05 -3.31 7.55
C PHE A 111 0.12 -4.82 7.51
N GLY A 112 1.34 -5.26 7.13
CA GLY A 112 1.61 -6.67 6.88
C GLY A 112 1.16 -7.13 5.51
N ARG A 113 1.46 -8.39 5.22
CA ARG A 113 1.11 -9.05 3.96
C ARG A 113 0.66 -10.47 4.23
N THR A 114 -0.33 -10.93 3.47
CA THR A 114 -0.79 -12.31 3.46
C THR A 114 -0.38 -12.98 2.15
N HIS A 115 -0.73 -14.22 2.00
CA HIS A 115 -0.45 -15.13 0.90
C HIS A 115 1.01 -15.59 0.78
N GLY A 116 1.18 -16.85 0.41
CA GLY A 116 2.46 -17.48 0.10
C GLY A 116 3.53 -17.28 1.17
N GLU A 117 4.74 -17.02 0.73
CA GLU A 117 5.89 -16.79 1.59
C GLU A 117 5.74 -15.54 2.49
N ALA A 118 5.08 -14.48 1.97
CA ALA A 118 4.87 -13.26 2.72
C ALA A 118 3.97 -13.51 3.94
N GLY A 119 2.87 -14.24 3.76
CA GLY A 119 1.97 -14.62 4.84
C GLY A 119 2.65 -15.54 5.84
N PHE A 120 3.38 -16.55 5.36
CA PHE A 120 4.15 -17.43 6.25
C PHE A 120 5.13 -16.63 7.13
N LYS A 121 5.88 -15.71 6.54
CA LYS A 121 6.83 -14.85 7.27
C LYS A 121 6.12 -13.92 8.27
N ALA A 122 4.97 -13.36 7.89
CA ALA A 122 4.21 -12.46 8.76
C ALA A 122 3.72 -13.13 10.05
N PHE A 123 3.40 -14.43 9.99
CA PHE A 123 2.97 -15.22 11.14
C PHE A 123 4.09 -16.06 11.77
N SER A 124 5.34 -15.88 11.36
CA SER A 124 6.49 -16.65 11.84
C SER A 124 7.47 -15.76 12.61
N ASN A 125 8.02 -16.31 13.69
CA ASN A 125 9.10 -15.65 14.40
C ASN A 125 10.44 -15.88 13.67
N GLN A 126 11.00 -14.83 13.09
CA GLN A 126 12.34 -14.87 12.47
C GLN A 126 13.40 -14.68 13.56
N ARG A 127 13.90 -15.77 14.11
CA ARG A 127 14.91 -15.74 15.16
C ARG A 127 16.32 -15.65 14.58
N SER A 128 17.00 -14.53 14.82
CA SER A 128 18.42 -14.39 14.48
C SER A 128 19.31 -15.18 15.44
N ILE A 129 20.27 -15.91 14.92
CA ILE A 129 21.26 -16.66 15.69
C ILE A 129 22.65 -16.21 15.26
N LEU A 130 23.40 -15.58 16.19
CA LEU A 130 24.78 -15.24 16.00
C LEU A 130 25.66 -16.18 16.83
N LYS A 131 26.47 -17.00 16.18
CA LYS A 131 27.46 -17.88 16.82
C LYS A 131 28.84 -17.26 16.68
N GLN A 132 29.37 -16.76 17.79
CA GLN A 132 30.73 -16.21 17.81
C GLN A 132 31.78 -17.31 17.67
N SER A 133 32.80 -17.06 16.86
CA SER A 133 33.97 -17.94 16.77
C SER A 133 34.79 -17.90 18.06
N ARG A 134 35.47 -19.00 18.39
CA ARG A 134 36.40 -19.06 19.53
C ARG A 134 37.59 -18.08 19.38
N LEU A 135 38.02 -17.84 18.15
CA LEU A 135 39.08 -16.88 17.79
C LEU A 135 38.46 -15.58 17.27
N SER A 136 37.73 -14.87 18.14
CA SER A 136 37.07 -13.62 17.77
C SER A 136 37.82 -12.42 18.34
N PRO A 137 38.14 -11.40 17.52
CA PRO A 137 38.75 -10.15 18.01
C PRO A 137 37.76 -9.33 18.84
N MET A 138 36.49 -9.68 18.88
CA MET A 138 35.46 -8.97 19.68
C MET A 138 35.76 -9.00 21.17
N LYS A 139 36.54 -9.96 21.65
CA LYS A 139 37.02 -9.98 23.06
C LYS A 139 37.79 -8.74 23.44
N LEU A 140 38.46 -8.07 22.51
CA LEU A 140 39.18 -6.81 22.72
C LEU A 140 38.22 -5.63 22.97
N LEU A 141 36.97 -5.77 22.64
CA LEU A 141 35.91 -4.76 22.84
C LEU A 141 35.13 -4.98 24.16
N TYR A 142 35.44 -6.03 24.93
CA TYR A 142 34.78 -6.30 26.20
C TYR A 142 35.47 -5.60 27.38
N PRO A 143 34.74 -5.28 28.46
CA PRO A 143 35.31 -4.75 29.66
C PRO A 143 36.38 -5.69 30.26
N PRO A 144 37.39 -5.14 31.00
CA PRO A 144 37.58 -3.74 31.35
C PRO A 144 38.19 -2.92 30.20
N TYR A 145 37.67 -1.68 30.01
CA TYR A 145 38.11 -0.78 28.93
C TYR A 145 39.39 -0.03 29.34
N ASN A 146 40.52 -0.47 28.85
CA ASN A 146 41.75 0.28 28.93
C ASN A 146 41.80 1.44 27.91
N ASN A 147 42.80 2.33 28.02
CA ASN A 147 42.90 3.52 27.17
C ASN A 147 43.05 3.17 25.66
N SER A 148 43.66 2.06 25.33
CA SER A 148 43.83 1.60 23.94
C SER A 148 42.48 1.17 23.33
N VAL A 149 41.70 0.39 24.09
CA VAL A 149 40.37 -0.02 23.71
C VAL A 149 39.44 1.18 23.55
N LYS A 150 39.49 2.15 24.44
CA LYS A 150 38.70 3.40 24.33
C LYS A 150 39.04 4.20 23.07
N LYS A 151 40.34 4.28 22.72
CA LYS A 151 40.77 4.93 21.45
C LYS A 151 40.27 4.19 20.24
N MET A 152 40.35 2.86 20.23
CA MET A 152 39.84 2.00 19.15
C MET A 152 38.33 2.13 18.97
N ILE A 153 37.57 2.10 20.05
CA ILE A 153 36.11 2.32 20.01
C ILE A 153 35.78 3.69 19.44
N LYS A 154 36.44 4.76 19.91
CA LYS A 154 36.24 6.11 19.37
C LYS A 154 36.55 6.20 17.87
N PHE A 155 37.57 5.48 17.42
CA PHE A 155 37.90 5.41 15.99
C PHE A 155 36.81 4.71 15.19
N LEU A 156 36.34 3.55 15.64
CA LEU A 156 35.27 2.79 14.97
C LEU A 156 33.95 3.59 14.89
N MET A 157 33.57 4.27 15.98
CA MET A 157 32.37 5.10 16.02
C MET A 157 32.39 6.32 15.09
N LYS A 158 33.56 6.68 14.55
CA LYS A 158 33.68 7.77 13.58
C LYS A 158 33.28 7.34 12.15
N TYR A 159 33.23 6.04 11.88
CA TYR A 159 33.00 5.48 10.55
C TYR A 159 31.72 4.60 10.46
N ILE A 160 30.89 4.60 11.49
CA ILE A 160 29.54 4.05 11.53
C ILE A 160 28.55 5.21 11.58
#